data_acf689361f4301f75cae3489bd7bea87
#
_entry.id   acf689361f4301f75cae3489bd7bea87
#
_cell.length_a   1.000
_cell.length_b   1.000
_cell.length_c   1.000
_cell.angle_alpha   90.00
_cell.angle_beta   90.00
_cell.angle_gamma   90.00
#
_symmetry.space_group_name_H-M   'P 1'
#
loop_
_entity.id
_entity.type
_entity.pdbx_description
1 polymer ?
#
loop_
_entity_poly.entity_id
_entity_poly.type
_entity_poly.pdbx_seq_one_letter_code
_entity_poly.pdbx_strand_id
1 'polypeptide(L)'
;MKALVIDDSKAMRIILKQILQSLGGTVEEAANGKEGLEKLKMIGKPDVVLVDWNMPEMNGLDFVRAVRANPGYRTLPLMMVTTETESSQMGKALAAGANEYVMKPFTKDVIAEKLKILGIK
;
A
#
# COMPACT_ATOMS: atom_id res chain seq x y z
N MET A 1 -8.15 -9.42 -8.59
CA MET A 1 -7.20 -8.99 -7.57
C MET A 1 -7.92 -8.16 -6.52
N LYS A 2 -7.58 -8.34 -5.26
CA LYS A 2 -8.16 -7.61 -4.14
C LYS A 2 -7.08 -6.73 -3.51
N ALA A 3 -7.34 -5.44 -3.39
CA ALA A 3 -6.37 -4.47 -2.89
C ALA A 3 -6.91 -3.68 -1.69
N LEU A 4 -6.02 -3.32 -0.78
CA LEU A 4 -6.31 -2.39 0.30
C LEU A 4 -5.47 -1.13 0.05
N VAL A 5 -6.11 0.03 0.03
CA VAL A 5 -5.46 1.33 -0.16
C VAL A 5 -5.53 2.11 1.14
N ILE A 6 -4.38 2.49 1.66
CA ILE A 6 -4.26 3.24 2.92
C ILE A 6 -3.61 4.58 2.64
N ASP A 7 -4.39 5.66 2.79
CA ASP A 7 -3.93 7.02 2.55
C ASP A 7 -4.87 7.97 3.28
N ASP A 8 -4.33 8.99 3.94
CA ASP A 8 -5.15 9.96 4.67
C ASP A 8 -5.85 10.94 3.73
N SER A 9 -5.42 11.03 2.48
CA SER A 9 -6.06 11.85 1.46
C SER A 9 -7.19 11.09 0.78
N LYS A 10 -8.41 11.54 0.96
CA LYS A 10 -9.57 10.95 0.28
C LYS A 10 -9.43 11.03 -1.23
N ALA A 11 -8.93 12.16 -1.74
CA ALA A 11 -8.71 12.35 -3.18
C ALA A 11 -7.72 11.31 -3.73
N MET A 12 -6.65 11.05 -3.01
CA MET A 12 -5.65 10.07 -3.43
C MET A 12 -6.23 8.65 -3.39
N ARG A 13 -7.02 8.32 -2.37
CA ARG A 13 -7.68 7.01 -2.31
C ARG A 13 -8.61 6.80 -3.51
N ILE A 14 -9.35 7.84 -3.91
CA ILE A 14 -10.23 7.78 -5.08
C ILE A 14 -9.42 7.50 -6.34
N ILE A 15 -8.31 8.21 -6.53
CA ILE A 15 -7.44 8.03 -7.70
C ILE A 15 -6.89 6.61 -7.77
N LEU A 16 -6.34 6.11 -6.67
CA LEU A 16 -5.80 4.75 -6.61
C LEU A 16 -6.89 3.71 -6.82
N LYS A 17 -8.05 3.92 -6.21
CA LYS A 17 -9.19 3.01 -6.38
C LYS A 17 -9.61 2.91 -7.84
N GLN A 18 -9.74 4.05 -8.53
CA GLN A 18 -10.09 4.08 -9.96
C GLN A 18 -9.07 3.33 -10.80
N ILE A 19 -7.77 3.56 -10.54
CA ILE A 19 -6.70 2.86 -11.25
C ILE A 19 -6.80 1.35 -11.05
N LEU A 20 -6.91 0.91 -9.81
CA LEU A 20 -6.95 -0.51 -9.48
C LEU A 20 -8.21 -1.19 -10.04
N GLN A 21 -9.35 -0.51 -9.98
CA GLN A 21 -10.59 -1.02 -10.56
C GLN A 21 -10.48 -1.15 -12.07
N SER A 22 -9.83 -0.20 -12.74
CA SER A 22 -9.61 -0.27 -14.19
C SER A 22 -8.69 -1.43 -14.58
N LEU A 23 -7.90 -1.94 -13.64
CA LEU A 23 -7.03 -3.11 -13.82
C LEU A 23 -7.71 -4.42 -13.40
N GLY A 24 -9.02 -4.37 -13.13
CA GLY A 24 -9.81 -5.54 -12.77
C GLY A 24 -9.85 -5.86 -11.28
N GLY A 25 -9.38 -4.96 -10.43
CA GLY A 25 -9.34 -5.17 -8.98
C GLY A 25 -10.58 -4.73 -8.24
N THR A 26 -10.76 -5.29 -7.05
CA THR A 26 -11.68 -4.78 -6.04
C THR A 26 -10.86 -4.09 -4.95
N VAL A 27 -11.37 -2.99 -4.40
CA VAL A 27 -10.58 -2.12 -3.52
C VAL A 27 -11.31 -1.82 -2.23
N GLU A 28 -10.62 -2.03 -1.11
CA GLU A 28 -11.01 -1.54 0.20
C GLU A 28 -10.12 -0.36 0.56
N GLU A 29 -10.61 0.54 1.41
CA GLU A 29 -9.90 1.77 1.77
C GLU A 29 -9.75 1.90 3.27
N ALA A 30 -8.67 2.57 3.68
CA ALA A 30 -8.43 2.97 5.05
C ALA A 30 -7.78 4.36 5.07
N ALA A 31 -8.08 5.17 6.07
CA ALA A 31 -7.61 6.55 6.16
C ALA A 31 -6.26 6.69 6.87
N ASN A 32 -5.82 5.66 7.57
CA ASN A 32 -4.54 5.67 8.27
C ASN A 32 -4.07 4.24 8.54
N GLY A 33 -2.86 4.08 9.06
CA GLY A 33 -2.29 2.77 9.32
C GLY A 33 -3.06 1.94 10.33
N LYS A 34 -3.57 2.57 11.38
CA LYS A 34 -4.36 1.88 12.40
C LYS A 34 -5.64 1.29 11.82
N GLU A 35 -6.36 2.10 11.03
CA GLU A 35 -7.57 1.65 10.33
C GLU A 35 -7.22 0.57 9.31
N GLY A 36 -6.06 0.67 8.67
CA GLY A 36 -5.57 -0.34 7.74
C GLY A 36 -5.38 -1.70 8.41
N LEU A 37 -4.81 -1.73 9.61
CA LEU A 37 -4.65 -2.96 10.38
C LEU A 37 -6.01 -3.57 10.75
N GLU A 38 -6.98 -2.73 11.11
CA GLU A 38 -8.34 -3.18 11.40
C GLU A 38 -9.00 -3.77 10.16
N LYS A 39 -8.84 -3.11 9.00
CA LYS A 39 -9.36 -3.61 7.73
C LYS A 39 -8.79 -4.97 7.37
N LEU A 40 -7.48 -5.18 7.58
CA LEU A 40 -6.86 -6.47 7.31
C LEU A 40 -7.52 -7.60 8.11
N LYS A 41 -7.90 -7.33 9.35
CA LYS A 41 -8.60 -8.32 10.18
C LYS A 41 -9.99 -8.63 9.64
N MET A 42 -10.67 -7.62 9.06
CA MET A 42 -12.04 -7.76 8.55
C MET A 42 -12.11 -8.43 7.20
N ILE A 43 -11.22 -8.06 6.27
CA ILE A 43 -11.29 -8.51 4.88
C ILE A 43 -10.46 -9.77 4.60
N GLY A 44 -9.69 -10.20 5.58
CA GLY A 44 -8.71 -11.25 5.37
C GLY A 44 -7.50 -10.72 4.61
N LYS A 45 -6.76 -11.63 3.98
CA LYS A 45 -5.51 -11.27 3.31
C LYS A 45 -5.76 -10.80 1.87
N PRO A 46 -5.57 -9.51 1.57
CA PRO A 46 -5.70 -9.04 0.18
C PRO A 46 -4.49 -9.49 -0.66
N ASP A 47 -4.56 -9.28 -1.96
CA ASP A 47 -3.45 -9.58 -2.86
C ASP A 47 -2.33 -8.55 -2.77
N VAL A 48 -2.67 -7.32 -2.42
CA VAL A 48 -1.70 -6.23 -2.28
C VAL A 48 -2.24 -5.14 -1.36
N VAL A 49 -1.34 -4.47 -0.66
CA VAL A 49 -1.66 -3.26 0.12
C VAL A 49 -0.82 -2.12 -0.44
N LEU A 50 -1.49 -1.01 -0.79
CA LEU A 50 -0.84 0.24 -1.16
C LEU A 50 -0.96 1.17 0.03
N VAL A 51 0.17 1.60 0.58
CA VAL A 51 0.19 2.41 1.80
C VAL A 51 0.99 3.68 1.60
N ASP A 52 0.39 4.83 1.95
CA ASP A 52 1.09 6.11 1.92
C ASP A 52 2.12 6.16 3.03
N TRP A 53 3.24 6.82 2.76
CA TRP A 53 4.29 6.99 3.75
C TRP A 53 3.86 7.91 4.88
N ASN A 54 3.29 9.05 4.53
CA ASN A 54 3.04 10.14 5.48
C ASN A 54 1.57 10.19 5.92
N MET A 55 1.28 9.61 7.07
CA MET A 55 -0.07 9.54 7.63
C MET A 55 -0.07 9.92 9.11
N PRO A 56 -1.18 10.48 9.63
CA PRO A 56 -1.29 10.74 11.06
C PRO A 56 -1.37 9.44 11.87
N GLU A 57 -1.02 9.53 13.12
CA GLU A 57 -1.04 8.46 14.12
C GLU A 57 -0.04 7.33 13.84
N MET A 58 -0.10 6.71 12.66
CA MET A 58 0.79 5.62 12.29
C MET A 58 1.23 5.85 10.84
N ASN A 59 2.50 6.15 10.61
CA ASN A 59 3.02 6.34 9.26
C ASN A 59 3.18 5.01 8.53
N GLY A 60 3.52 5.09 7.23
CA GLY A 60 3.65 3.90 6.40
C GLY A 60 4.72 2.92 6.89
N LEU A 61 5.84 3.42 7.41
CA LEU A 61 6.90 2.57 7.94
C LEU A 61 6.43 1.78 9.16
N ASP A 62 5.73 2.45 10.08
CA ASP A 62 5.19 1.80 11.27
C ASP A 62 4.15 0.76 10.90
N PHE A 63 3.33 1.04 9.88
CA PHE A 63 2.35 0.10 9.36
C PHE A 63 3.05 -1.16 8.81
N VAL A 64 4.10 -0.98 8.01
CA VAL A 64 4.86 -2.12 7.45
C VAL A 64 5.44 -2.97 8.58
N ARG A 65 6.02 -2.34 9.58
CA ARG A 65 6.59 -3.05 10.73
C ARG A 65 5.51 -3.84 11.49
N ALA A 66 4.35 -3.23 11.70
CA ALA A 66 3.24 -3.90 12.39
C ALA A 66 2.73 -5.10 11.61
N VAL A 67 2.59 -4.98 10.30
CA VAL A 67 2.16 -6.08 9.42
C VAL A 67 3.17 -7.22 9.47
N ARG A 68 4.45 -6.92 9.34
CA ARG A 68 5.50 -7.94 9.32
C ARG A 68 5.72 -8.60 10.68
N ALA A 69 5.30 -7.98 11.77
CA ALA A 69 5.34 -8.59 13.08
C ALA A 69 4.31 -9.72 13.23
N ASN A 70 3.30 -9.76 12.37
CA ASN A 70 2.30 -10.81 12.36
C ASN A 70 2.70 -11.92 11.39
N PRO A 71 2.96 -13.16 11.87
CA PRO A 71 3.37 -14.25 10.99
C PRO A 71 2.36 -14.55 9.87
N GLY A 72 1.08 -14.27 10.08
CA GLY A 72 0.03 -14.47 9.07
C GLY A 72 0.16 -13.54 7.86
N TYR A 73 0.91 -12.45 7.98
CA TYR A 73 1.10 -11.47 6.91
C TYR A 73 2.54 -11.42 6.39
N ARG A 74 3.32 -12.47 6.63
CA ARG A 74 4.74 -12.48 6.26
C ARG A 74 4.97 -12.32 4.76
N THR A 75 4.05 -12.83 3.94
CA THR A 75 4.16 -12.79 2.48
C THR A 75 3.20 -11.81 1.81
N LEU A 76 2.45 -11.04 2.59
CA LEU A 76 1.51 -10.06 2.05
C LEU A 76 2.27 -8.98 1.27
N PRO A 77 2.00 -8.80 -0.04
CA PRO A 77 2.67 -7.76 -0.80
C PRO A 77 2.31 -6.35 -0.31
N LEU A 78 3.33 -5.58 0.03
CA LEU A 78 3.20 -4.20 0.51
C LEU A 78 3.89 -3.25 -0.46
N MET A 79 3.15 -2.29 -1.00
CA MET A 79 3.65 -1.27 -1.91
C MET A 79 3.56 0.10 -1.24
N MET A 80 4.69 0.76 -1.08
CA MET A 80 4.72 2.12 -0.54
C MET A 80 4.36 3.12 -1.64
N VAL A 81 3.55 4.12 -1.27
CA VAL A 81 3.24 5.24 -2.14
C VAL A 81 3.84 6.49 -1.50
N THR A 82 4.77 7.15 -2.18
CA THR A 82 5.60 8.16 -1.54
C THR A 82 5.82 9.37 -2.45
N THR A 83 6.28 10.48 -1.86
CA THR A 83 6.70 11.66 -2.61
C THR A 83 8.21 11.63 -2.80
N GLU A 84 8.71 12.47 -3.70
CA GLU A 84 10.15 12.58 -3.96
C GLU A 84 10.94 12.96 -2.71
N THR A 85 10.37 13.79 -1.85
CA THR A 85 11.02 14.21 -0.59
C THR A 85 11.15 13.07 0.41
N GLU A 86 10.33 12.03 0.26
CA GLU A 86 10.32 10.87 1.14
C GLU A 86 11.12 9.71 0.59
N SER A 87 11.55 9.78 -0.66
CA SER A 87 12.24 8.66 -1.34
C SER A 87 13.54 8.26 -0.65
N SER A 88 14.22 9.17 0.06
CA SER A 88 15.41 8.85 0.82
C SER A 88 15.13 7.87 1.97
N GLN A 89 13.87 7.70 2.35
CA GLN A 89 13.45 6.78 3.41
C GLN A 89 13.13 5.38 2.87
N MET A 90 13.15 5.19 1.55
CA MET A 90 12.75 3.93 0.93
C MET A 90 13.60 2.74 1.37
N GLY A 91 14.89 2.95 1.59
CA GLY A 91 15.75 1.90 2.11
C GLY A 91 15.26 1.35 3.45
N LYS A 92 14.77 2.22 4.31
CA LYS A 92 14.21 1.82 5.61
C LYS A 92 12.93 1.01 5.43
N ALA A 93 12.07 1.44 4.53
CA ALA A 93 10.81 0.73 4.27
C ALA A 93 11.06 -0.66 3.70
N LEU A 94 11.96 -0.77 2.73
CA LEU A 94 12.33 -2.06 2.13
C LEU A 94 12.98 -2.98 3.18
N ALA A 95 13.85 -2.43 4.02
CA ALA A 95 14.47 -3.20 5.10
C ALA A 95 13.45 -3.67 6.13
N ALA A 96 12.37 -2.90 6.34
CA ALA A 96 11.29 -3.27 7.25
C ALA A 96 10.35 -4.33 6.67
N GLY A 97 10.39 -4.55 5.35
CA GLY A 97 9.61 -5.59 4.71
C GLY A 97 8.66 -5.15 3.59
N ALA A 98 8.72 -3.88 3.17
CA ALA A 98 7.98 -3.44 1.99
C ALA A 98 8.57 -4.11 0.73
N ASN A 99 7.69 -4.50 -0.20
CA ASN A 99 8.11 -5.25 -1.39
C ASN A 99 8.42 -4.33 -2.58
N GLU A 100 7.73 -3.19 -2.65
CA GLU A 100 7.87 -2.28 -3.78
C GLU A 100 7.46 -0.88 -3.37
N TYR A 101 7.75 0.10 -4.19
CA TYR A 101 7.31 1.48 -3.98
C TYR A 101 6.96 2.14 -5.30
N VAL A 102 6.16 3.20 -5.23
CA VAL A 102 5.83 4.05 -6.37
C VAL A 102 5.86 5.51 -5.90
N MET A 103 6.40 6.39 -6.73
CA MET A 103 6.53 7.81 -6.40
C MET A 103 5.38 8.62 -6.95
N LYS A 104 4.90 9.57 -6.17
CA LYS A 104 3.92 10.56 -6.62
C LYS A 104 4.64 11.68 -7.38
N PRO A 105 4.11 12.20 -8.49
CA PRO A 105 2.91 11.72 -9.17
C PRO A 105 3.18 10.44 -9.97
N PHE A 106 2.18 9.58 -10.04
CA PHE A 106 2.29 8.30 -10.74
C PHE A 106 1.21 8.21 -11.83
N THR A 107 1.39 7.26 -12.74
CA THR A 107 0.41 6.94 -13.77
C THR A 107 -0.15 5.55 -13.55
N LYS A 108 -1.26 5.25 -14.23
CA LYS A 108 -1.84 3.90 -14.24
C LYS A 108 -0.79 2.88 -14.72
N ASP A 109 -0.02 3.21 -15.74
CA ASP A 109 0.98 2.30 -16.30
C ASP A 109 2.06 1.94 -15.29
N VAL A 110 2.50 2.90 -14.48
CA VAL A 110 3.49 2.66 -13.43
C VAL A 110 2.92 1.72 -12.36
N ILE A 111 1.69 1.96 -11.93
CA ILE A 111 1.02 1.09 -10.96
C ILE A 111 0.89 -0.32 -11.52
N ALA A 112 0.44 -0.46 -12.76
CA ALA A 112 0.28 -1.76 -13.42
C ALA A 112 1.61 -2.51 -13.50
N GLU A 113 2.70 -1.81 -13.84
CA GLU A 113 4.04 -2.39 -13.91
C GLU A 113 4.50 -2.90 -12.55
N LYS A 114 4.29 -2.11 -11.49
CA LYS A 114 4.67 -2.52 -10.13
C LYS A 114 3.88 -3.75 -9.66
N LEU A 115 2.60 -3.80 -9.96
CA LEU A 115 1.77 -4.97 -9.65
C LEU A 115 2.29 -6.21 -10.36
N LYS A 116 2.67 -6.05 -11.62
CA LYS A 116 3.23 -7.15 -12.42
C LYS A 116 4.54 -7.65 -11.82
N ILE A 117 5.41 -6.76 -11.38
CA ILE A 117 6.67 -7.12 -10.71
C ILE A 117 6.39 -7.95 -9.46
N LEU A 118 5.32 -7.62 -8.73
CA LEU A 118 4.91 -8.34 -7.54
C LEU A 118 4.21 -9.68 -7.84
N GLY A 119 3.98 -9.99 -9.11
CA GLY A 119 3.29 -11.21 -9.50
C GLY A 119 1.79 -11.13 -9.39
N ILE A 120 1.22 -9.95 -9.35
CA ILE A 120 -0.21 -9.72 -9.20
C ILE A 120 -0.81 -9.44 -10.58
N LYS A 121 -1.86 -10.16 -10.90
CA LYS A 121 -2.54 -10.02 -12.21
C LYS A 121 -3.75 -9.13 -12.14
#